data_d4687152d1dd81f240d6ffe6e028ee2a
#
_entry.id   d4687152d1dd81f240d6ffe6e028ee2a
#
_cell.length_a   1.000
_cell.length_b   1.000
_cell.length_c   1.000
_cell.angle_alpha   90.00
_cell.angle_beta   90.00
_cell.angle_gamma   90.00
#
_symmetry.space_group_name_H-M   'P 1'
#
loop_
_entity.id
_entity.type
_entity.pdbx_description
1 polymer ?
#
loop_
_entity_poly.entity_id
_entity_poly.type
_entity_poly.pdbx_seq_one_letter_code
_entity_poly.pdbx_strand_id
1 'polypeptide(L)'
;QVDPFYDQIEAPPEETEGSHLVISADSKGVRLLRSERSNSQQELTKTRLGKGEKRGIKKDAVVTADFSFNPHPCTPEEILKALLNQYSAKERQKAQFQLQKRQQRGLEKPCAPLNKHVRASLDGKAVAFSYLCKRLHKRDPSGEKKLIALLDGDPYLEDMLSTQLKAHN
;
A
#
# COMPACT_ATOMS: atom_id res chain seq x y z
N GLN A 1 -16.21 14.03 7.17
CA GLN A 1 -15.76 12.70 7.67
C GLN A 1 -15.57 11.78 6.47
N VAL A 2 -14.37 11.23 6.32
CA VAL A 2 -13.99 10.36 5.19
C VAL A 2 -14.21 8.87 5.53
N ASP A 3 -14.20 8.54 6.84
CA ASP A 3 -14.31 7.16 7.32
C ASP A 3 -15.57 6.42 6.89
N PRO A 4 -16.79 7.01 6.94
CA PRO A 4 -17.99 6.33 6.49
C PRO A 4 -17.95 5.88 5.03
N PHE A 5 -17.21 6.59 4.18
CA PHE A 5 -16.99 6.19 2.79
C PHE A 5 -16.20 4.89 2.69
N TYR A 6 -15.09 4.80 3.43
CA TYR A 6 -14.24 3.61 3.39
C TYR A 6 -14.89 2.39 4.08
N ASP A 7 -15.69 2.62 5.12
CA ASP A 7 -16.38 1.53 5.83
C ASP A 7 -17.47 0.86 4.99
N GLN A 8 -18.04 1.57 4.02
CA GLN A 8 -19.04 1.07 3.08
C GLN A 8 -18.46 0.28 1.91
N ILE A 9 -17.13 0.32 1.71
CA ILE A 9 -16.50 -0.42 0.62
C ILE A 9 -16.52 -1.91 0.96
N GLU A 10 -17.30 -2.65 0.20
CA GLU A 10 -17.42 -4.11 0.34
C GLU A 10 -16.13 -4.82 -0.09
N ALA A 11 -15.96 -6.03 0.39
CA ALA A 11 -14.92 -6.91 -0.13
C ALA A 11 -15.29 -7.33 -1.56
N PRO A 12 -14.31 -7.44 -2.46
CA PRO A 12 -14.58 -7.94 -3.80
C PRO A 12 -15.01 -9.41 -3.76
N PRO A 13 -15.77 -9.87 -4.75
CA PRO A 13 -16.16 -11.28 -4.88
C PRO A 13 -14.91 -12.17 -4.95
N GLU A 14 -14.98 -13.35 -4.34
CA GLU A 14 -13.85 -14.28 -4.25
C GLU A 14 -13.33 -14.72 -5.61
N GLU A 15 -14.21 -14.88 -6.59
CA GLU A 15 -13.87 -15.28 -7.97
C GLU A 15 -13.00 -14.23 -8.68
N THR A 16 -13.02 -12.98 -8.22
CA THR A 16 -12.22 -11.89 -8.80
C THR A 16 -10.90 -11.68 -8.09
N GLU A 17 -10.63 -12.45 -7.03
CA GLU A 17 -9.43 -12.35 -6.23
C GLU A 17 -8.30 -13.26 -6.74
N GLY A 18 -7.08 -12.81 -6.56
CA GLY A 18 -5.89 -13.62 -6.79
C GLY A 18 -5.54 -14.51 -5.58
N SER A 19 -4.68 -15.49 -5.80
CA SER A 19 -4.21 -16.42 -4.76
C SER A 19 -3.28 -15.79 -3.73
N HIS A 20 -2.73 -14.62 -4.01
CA HIS A 20 -1.84 -13.87 -3.12
C HIS A 20 -2.47 -12.54 -2.78
N LEU A 21 -2.45 -12.19 -1.50
CA LEU A 21 -2.94 -10.93 -0.98
C LEU A 21 -1.74 -10.07 -0.56
N VAL A 22 -1.66 -8.86 -1.07
CA VAL A 22 -0.58 -7.93 -0.77
C VAL A 22 -1.13 -6.76 0.01
N ILE A 23 -0.42 -6.39 1.05
CA ILE A 23 -0.62 -5.16 1.80
C ILE A 23 0.62 -4.29 1.73
N SER A 24 0.42 -3.00 1.69
CA SER A 24 1.50 -2.02 1.73
C SER A 24 1.10 -0.87 2.64
N ALA A 25 2.05 -0.37 3.39
CA ALA A 25 1.87 0.83 4.21
C ALA A 25 3.11 1.72 4.10
N ASP A 26 2.86 3.01 3.98
CA ASP A 26 3.87 4.06 4.01
C ASP A 26 3.35 5.23 4.83
N SER A 27 4.24 6.01 5.45
CA SER A 27 3.86 7.18 6.21
C SER A 27 4.76 8.38 5.89
N LYS A 28 4.13 9.54 5.74
CA LYS A 28 4.84 10.79 5.46
C LYS A 28 4.34 11.92 6.33
N GLY A 29 5.27 12.62 6.95
CA GLY A 29 4.95 13.84 7.70
C GLY A 29 4.48 14.95 6.77
N VAL A 30 3.19 15.30 6.83
CA VAL A 30 2.59 16.42 6.08
C VAL A 30 2.41 17.63 6.98
N ARG A 31 2.61 18.83 6.42
CA ARG A 31 2.40 20.08 7.18
C ARG A 31 0.91 20.38 7.25
N LEU A 32 0.43 20.65 8.45
CA LEU A 32 -0.95 21.10 8.63
C LEU A 32 -1.10 22.59 8.32
N LEU A 33 -2.25 22.95 7.76
CA LEU A 33 -2.68 24.34 7.63
C LEU A 33 -2.82 24.97 9.03
N ARG A 34 -2.63 26.29 9.11
CA ARG A 34 -2.67 27.00 10.41
C ARG A 34 -4.02 26.83 11.13
N SER A 35 -5.10 26.80 10.38
CA SER A 35 -6.48 26.62 10.87
C SER A 35 -6.74 25.22 11.45
N GLU A 36 -5.95 24.21 11.06
CA GLU A 36 -6.13 22.82 11.48
C GLU A 36 -5.22 22.41 12.64
N ARG A 37 -4.41 23.37 13.15
CA ARG A 37 -3.48 23.13 14.25
C ARG A 37 -4.19 23.26 15.58
N SER A 38 -3.84 22.38 16.52
CA SER A 38 -4.30 22.55 17.91
C SER A 38 -3.76 23.85 18.52
N ASN A 39 -4.39 24.35 19.59
CA ASN A 39 -3.96 25.58 20.26
C ASN A 39 -2.49 25.52 20.70
N SER A 40 -2.03 24.39 21.26
CA SER A 40 -0.64 24.18 21.62
C SER A 40 0.32 24.25 20.42
N GLN A 41 -0.08 23.70 19.26
CA GLN A 41 0.70 23.78 18.03
C GLN A 41 0.72 25.19 17.43
N GLN A 42 -0.34 25.97 17.63
CA GLN A 42 -0.41 27.38 17.22
C GLN A 42 0.52 28.26 18.08
N GLU A 43 0.64 27.97 19.38
CA GLU A 43 1.55 28.67 20.29
C GLU A 43 3.02 28.40 19.91
N LEU A 44 3.38 27.16 19.61
CA LEU A 44 4.72 26.81 19.13
C LEU A 44 5.12 27.58 17.86
N THR A 45 4.16 27.99 17.04
CA THR A 45 4.46 28.79 15.83
C THR A 45 4.75 30.24 16.09
N LYS A 46 4.39 30.77 17.27
CA LYS A 46 4.65 32.15 17.66
C LYS A 46 6.06 32.34 18.21
N THR A 47 6.69 31.27 18.67
CA THR A 47 8.03 31.30 19.24
C THR A 47 9.07 31.53 18.13
N ARG A 48 10.01 32.47 18.36
CA ARG A 48 11.13 32.69 17.42
C ARG A 48 12.05 31.48 17.42
N LEU A 49 12.26 30.90 16.27
CA LEU A 49 13.16 29.77 16.12
C LEU A 49 14.62 30.18 16.18
N GLY A 50 15.44 29.36 16.83
CA GLY A 50 16.88 29.44 16.78
C GLY A 50 17.45 29.10 15.41
N LYS A 51 18.74 29.39 15.18
CA LYS A 51 19.42 29.08 13.94
C LYS A 51 19.47 27.55 13.76
N GLY A 52 18.86 27.03 12.67
CA GLY A 52 18.83 25.59 12.36
C GLY A 52 17.60 24.85 12.90
N GLU A 53 16.78 25.45 13.75
CA GLU A 53 15.54 24.84 14.20
C GLU A 53 14.47 24.84 13.09
N LYS A 54 13.80 23.70 12.93
CA LYS A 54 12.69 23.56 11.96
C LYS A 54 11.36 23.62 12.71
N ARG A 55 10.43 24.42 12.24
CA ARG A 55 9.03 24.38 12.73
C ARG A 55 8.39 23.05 12.35
N GLY A 56 8.48 22.09 13.28
CA GLY A 56 8.09 20.71 13.06
C GLY A 56 6.63 20.42 13.31
N ILE A 57 5.69 21.27 12.80
CA ILE A 57 4.26 20.93 12.93
C ILE A 57 3.88 20.09 11.71
N LYS A 58 4.14 18.82 11.85
CA LYS A 58 3.72 17.81 10.89
C LYS A 58 2.80 16.82 11.58
N LYS A 59 1.84 16.31 10.84
CA LYS A 59 1.04 15.15 11.20
C LYS A 59 1.39 14.03 10.23
N ASP A 60 1.49 12.81 10.71
CA ASP A 60 1.79 11.68 9.82
C ASP A 60 0.55 11.33 9.00
N ALA A 61 0.67 11.45 7.70
CA ALA A 61 -0.26 10.88 6.76
C ALA A 61 0.16 9.43 6.49
N VAL A 62 -0.70 8.48 6.85
CA VAL A 62 -0.47 7.07 6.60
C VAL A 62 -1.26 6.64 5.38
N VAL A 63 -0.58 6.11 4.39
CA VAL A 63 -1.19 5.54 3.18
C VAL A 63 -1.08 4.03 3.27
N THR A 64 -2.21 3.35 3.18
CA THR A 64 -2.27 1.88 3.11
C THR A 64 -2.84 1.46 1.77
N ALA A 65 -2.35 0.36 1.24
CA ALA A 65 -2.90 -0.27 0.05
C ALA A 65 -3.05 -1.76 0.27
N ASP A 66 -4.12 -2.32 -0.27
CA ASP A 66 -4.36 -3.76 -0.33
C ASP A 66 -4.80 -4.15 -1.75
N PHE A 67 -4.28 -5.25 -2.25
CA PHE A 67 -4.64 -5.82 -3.55
C PHE A 67 -4.30 -7.31 -3.58
N SER A 68 -4.92 -8.04 -4.48
CA SER A 68 -4.52 -9.42 -4.75
C SER A 68 -3.85 -9.55 -6.11
N PHE A 69 -3.19 -10.66 -6.35
CA PHE A 69 -2.64 -11.00 -7.64
C PHE A 69 -2.46 -12.52 -7.79
N ASN A 70 -2.37 -12.97 -9.03
CA ASN A 70 -1.95 -14.32 -9.34
C ASN A 70 -0.46 -14.30 -9.71
N PRO A 71 0.39 -15.14 -9.08
CA PRO A 71 1.81 -15.15 -9.35
C PRO A 71 2.08 -15.59 -10.79
N HIS A 72 3.08 -14.97 -11.39
CA HIS A 72 3.63 -15.37 -12.68
C HIS A 72 5.05 -15.88 -12.45
N PRO A 73 5.26 -17.21 -12.49
CA PRO A 73 6.59 -17.77 -12.29
C PRO A 73 7.57 -17.23 -13.34
N CYS A 74 8.70 -16.73 -12.88
CA CYS A 74 9.81 -16.30 -13.73
C CYS A 74 11.05 -17.14 -13.41
N THR A 75 11.88 -17.42 -14.39
CA THR A 75 13.17 -18.05 -14.14
C THR A 75 14.15 -17.06 -13.52
N PRO A 76 15.19 -17.51 -12.77
CA PRO A 76 16.23 -16.63 -12.25
C PRO A 76 16.88 -15.78 -13.34
N GLU A 77 17.10 -16.36 -14.52
CA GLU A 77 17.68 -15.67 -15.67
C GLU A 77 16.78 -14.54 -16.19
N GLU A 78 15.46 -14.74 -16.23
CA GLU A 78 14.51 -13.71 -16.60
C GLU A 78 14.51 -12.56 -15.60
N ILE A 79 14.58 -12.87 -14.30
CA ILE A 79 14.67 -11.86 -13.24
C ILE A 79 15.96 -11.06 -13.37
N LEU A 80 17.12 -11.72 -13.56
CA LEU A 80 18.40 -11.05 -13.75
C LEU A 80 18.39 -10.17 -15.00
N LYS A 81 17.87 -10.66 -16.13
CA LYS A 81 17.73 -9.86 -17.35
C LYS A 81 16.87 -8.62 -17.14
N ALA A 82 15.77 -8.75 -16.37
CA ALA A 82 14.89 -7.63 -16.04
C ALA A 82 15.61 -6.58 -15.18
N LEU A 83 16.28 -7.02 -14.11
CA LEU A 83 17.00 -6.13 -13.18
C LEU A 83 18.16 -5.40 -13.85
N LEU A 84 18.90 -6.09 -14.71
CA LEU A 84 20.06 -5.54 -15.42
C LEU A 84 19.69 -4.86 -16.74
N ASN A 85 18.41 -4.80 -17.07
CA ASN A 85 17.89 -4.26 -18.33
C ASN A 85 18.55 -4.86 -19.59
N GLN A 86 18.93 -6.14 -19.51
CA GLN A 86 19.69 -6.87 -20.54
C GLN A 86 18.79 -7.52 -21.62
N TYR A 87 17.59 -7.01 -21.84
CA TYR A 87 16.75 -7.48 -22.94
C TYR A 87 17.26 -6.94 -24.29
N SER A 88 17.45 -7.82 -25.23
CA SER A 88 17.72 -7.44 -26.62
C SER A 88 16.52 -6.72 -27.23
N ALA A 89 16.76 -5.95 -28.29
CA ALA A 89 15.66 -5.25 -29.01
C ALA A 89 14.59 -6.23 -29.50
N LYS A 90 14.97 -7.44 -29.94
CA LYS A 90 14.02 -8.48 -30.37
C LYS A 90 13.16 -9.00 -29.22
N GLU A 91 13.75 -9.23 -28.04
CA GLU A 91 13.01 -9.68 -26.87
C GLU A 91 12.01 -8.63 -26.38
N ARG A 92 12.40 -7.35 -26.37
CA ARG A 92 11.49 -6.23 -26.04
C ARG A 92 10.32 -6.15 -27.01
N GLN A 93 10.59 -6.24 -28.32
CA GLN A 93 9.56 -6.22 -29.34
C GLN A 93 8.60 -7.41 -29.21
N LYS A 94 9.11 -8.62 -28.95
CA LYS A 94 8.30 -9.82 -28.71
C LYS A 94 7.41 -9.65 -27.45
N ALA A 95 7.96 -9.12 -26.37
CA ALA A 95 7.21 -8.86 -25.13
C ALA A 95 6.10 -7.81 -25.36
N GLN A 96 6.39 -6.72 -26.07
CA GLN A 96 5.38 -5.73 -26.45
C GLN A 96 4.26 -6.33 -27.30
N PHE A 97 4.61 -7.12 -28.30
CA PHE A 97 3.61 -7.78 -29.16
C PHE A 97 2.72 -8.72 -28.36
N GLN A 98 3.29 -9.50 -27.44
CA GLN A 98 2.51 -10.37 -26.56
C GLN A 98 1.57 -9.58 -25.64
N LEU A 99 2.03 -8.46 -25.07
CA LEU A 99 1.20 -7.58 -24.25
C LEU A 99 0.03 -6.99 -25.06
N GLN A 100 0.28 -6.51 -26.28
CA GLN A 100 -0.76 -6.00 -27.15
C GLN A 100 -1.80 -7.09 -27.49
N LYS A 101 -1.34 -8.31 -27.82
CA LYS A 101 -2.23 -9.44 -28.10
C LYS A 101 -3.08 -9.84 -26.89
N ARG A 102 -2.53 -9.76 -25.67
CA ARG A 102 -3.31 -9.98 -24.43
C ARG A 102 -4.34 -8.88 -24.23
N GLN A 103 -3.97 -7.61 -24.40
CA GLN A 103 -4.90 -6.48 -24.31
C GLN A 103 -6.06 -6.60 -25.31
N GLN A 104 -5.78 -6.96 -26.55
CA GLN A 104 -6.81 -7.20 -27.58
C GLN A 104 -7.79 -8.33 -27.21
N ARG A 105 -7.34 -9.29 -26.40
CA ARG A 105 -8.16 -10.40 -25.88
C ARG A 105 -8.84 -10.07 -24.54
N GLY A 106 -8.72 -8.83 -24.03
CA GLY A 106 -9.23 -8.44 -22.72
C GLY A 106 -8.52 -9.12 -21.54
N LEU A 107 -7.34 -9.71 -21.76
CA LEU A 107 -6.57 -10.37 -20.70
C LEU A 107 -5.68 -9.36 -19.97
N GLU A 108 -5.73 -9.39 -18.65
CA GLU A 108 -4.88 -8.55 -17.82
C GLU A 108 -3.38 -8.86 -17.97
N LYS A 109 -2.55 -7.89 -17.57
CA LYS A 109 -1.10 -8.10 -17.51
C LYS A 109 -0.79 -9.21 -16.49
N PRO A 110 0.25 -10.05 -16.74
CA PRO A 110 0.74 -10.97 -15.72
C PRO A 110 1.08 -10.19 -14.43
N CYS A 111 0.71 -10.73 -13.29
CA CYS A 111 0.87 -10.09 -11.96
C CYS A 111 0.25 -8.69 -11.84
N ALA A 112 -0.76 -8.35 -12.64
CA ALA A 112 -1.50 -7.12 -12.43
C ALA A 112 -2.18 -7.16 -11.06
N PRO A 113 -2.16 -6.04 -10.30
CA PRO A 113 -2.91 -5.97 -9.06
C PRO A 113 -4.41 -6.01 -9.36
N LEU A 114 -5.10 -6.96 -8.72
CA LEU A 114 -6.55 -7.13 -8.78
C LEU A 114 -7.18 -6.46 -7.57
N ASN A 115 -8.33 -5.83 -7.76
CA ASN A 115 -9.14 -5.24 -6.68
C ASN A 115 -8.32 -4.33 -5.76
N LYS A 116 -7.45 -3.50 -6.35
CA LYS A 116 -6.60 -2.59 -5.59
C LYS A 116 -7.43 -1.53 -4.87
N HIS A 117 -7.24 -1.47 -3.56
CA HIS A 117 -7.80 -0.44 -2.70
C HIS A 117 -6.67 0.36 -2.06
N VAL A 118 -6.86 1.69 -1.95
CA VAL A 118 -5.91 2.60 -1.32
C VAL A 118 -6.66 3.50 -0.37
N ARG A 119 -6.15 3.65 0.86
CA ARG A 119 -6.67 4.58 1.86
C ARG A 119 -5.55 5.46 2.38
N ALA A 120 -5.82 6.75 2.52
CA ALA A 120 -4.96 7.68 3.22
C ALA A 120 -5.67 8.19 4.48
N SER A 121 -4.97 8.27 5.60
CA SER A 121 -5.53 8.77 6.86
C SER A 121 -4.52 9.65 7.59
N LEU A 122 -5.04 10.62 8.35
CA LEU A 122 -4.29 11.43 9.31
C LEU A 122 -4.54 11.00 10.76
N ASP A 123 -5.28 9.91 10.99
CA ASP A 123 -5.68 9.45 12.33
C ASP A 123 -4.60 8.61 13.03
N GLY A 124 -3.45 8.48 12.37
CA GLY A 124 -2.29 7.77 12.89
C GLY A 124 -2.19 6.32 12.43
N LYS A 125 -1.02 5.73 12.68
CA LYS A 125 -0.64 4.40 12.19
C LYS A 125 -1.56 3.31 12.75
N ALA A 126 -1.92 3.36 14.03
CA ALA A 126 -2.75 2.34 14.69
C ALA A 126 -4.15 2.22 14.03
N VAL A 127 -4.79 3.36 13.75
CA VAL A 127 -6.10 3.39 13.10
C VAL A 127 -5.99 2.88 11.66
N ALA A 128 -4.96 3.31 10.93
CA ALA A 128 -4.73 2.88 9.55
C ALA A 128 -4.51 1.35 9.45
N PHE A 129 -3.70 0.77 10.34
CA PHE A 129 -3.47 -0.67 10.38
C PHE A 129 -4.67 -1.48 10.86
N SER A 130 -5.41 -0.99 11.86
CA SER A 130 -6.66 -1.65 12.29
C SER A 130 -7.65 -1.74 11.13
N TYR A 131 -7.80 -0.66 10.36
CA TYR A 131 -8.64 -0.68 9.15
C TYR A 131 -8.11 -1.69 8.12
N LEU A 132 -6.80 -1.68 7.85
CA LEU A 132 -6.17 -2.61 6.91
C LEU A 132 -6.42 -4.07 7.29
N CYS A 133 -6.22 -4.42 8.57
CA CYS A 133 -6.48 -5.77 9.07
C CYS A 133 -7.95 -6.19 8.96
N LYS A 134 -8.88 -5.29 9.26
CA LYS A 134 -10.32 -5.56 9.06
C LYS A 134 -10.64 -5.85 7.58
N ARG A 135 -10.01 -5.12 6.66
CA ARG A 135 -10.18 -5.38 5.23
C ARG A 135 -9.59 -6.72 4.82
N LEU A 136 -8.38 -7.05 5.31
CA LEU A 136 -7.76 -8.35 5.05
C LEU A 136 -8.69 -9.49 5.45
N HIS A 137 -9.25 -9.44 6.66
CA HIS A 137 -10.17 -10.45 7.14
C HIS A 137 -11.44 -10.57 6.28
N LYS A 138 -11.96 -9.44 5.76
CA LYS A 138 -13.10 -9.48 4.82
C LYS A 138 -12.74 -10.10 3.46
N ARG A 139 -11.49 -9.95 3.00
CA ARG A 139 -11.00 -10.45 1.70
C ARG A 139 -10.51 -11.90 1.75
N ASP A 140 -10.13 -12.36 2.92
CA ASP A 140 -9.63 -13.71 3.16
C ASP A 140 -10.09 -14.21 4.54
N PRO A 141 -11.40 -14.47 4.68
CA PRO A 141 -11.95 -14.91 5.97
C PRO A 141 -11.47 -16.30 6.39
N SER A 142 -11.07 -17.13 5.42
CA SER A 142 -10.52 -18.48 5.68
C SER A 142 -9.02 -18.48 6.00
N GLY A 143 -8.29 -17.39 5.70
CA GLY A 143 -6.85 -17.30 5.87
C GLY A 143 -6.04 -18.19 4.91
N GLU A 144 -6.63 -18.56 3.77
CA GLU A 144 -5.99 -19.49 2.81
C GLU A 144 -5.05 -18.79 1.82
N LYS A 145 -5.22 -17.47 1.61
CA LYS A 145 -4.38 -16.71 0.69
C LYS A 145 -3.00 -16.45 1.28
N LYS A 146 -1.99 -16.49 0.45
CA LYS A 146 -0.64 -16.10 0.87
C LYS A 146 -0.56 -14.59 1.07
N LEU A 147 -0.29 -14.16 2.29
CA LEU A 147 -0.15 -12.75 2.63
C LEU A 147 1.30 -12.28 2.43
N ILE A 148 1.46 -11.14 1.73
CA ILE A 148 2.73 -10.46 1.51
C ILE A 148 2.60 -9.03 2.03
N ALA A 149 3.46 -8.63 2.97
CA ALA A 149 3.54 -7.26 3.46
C ALA A 149 4.72 -6.53 2.81
N LEU A 150 4.45 -5.35 2.25
CA LEU A 150 5.45 -4.46 1.66
C LEU A 150 5.54 -3.19 2.52
N LEU A 151 6.61 -3.09 3.30
CA LEU A 151 6.91 -1.95 4.17
C LEU A 151 8.26 -1.37 3.76
N ASP A 152 8.51 -0.10 4.09
CA ASP A 152 9.75 0.60 3.73
C ASP A 152 10.95 0.29 4.65
N GLY A 153 10.83 -0.75 5.50
CA GLY A 153 11.89 -1.18 6.42
C GLY A 153 11.88 -0.43 7.75
N ASP A 154 10.84 0.33 8.08
CA ASP A 154 10.64 0.88 9.42
C ASP A 154 10.24 -0.25 10.41
N PRO A 155 11.12 -0.63 11.36
CA PRO A 155 10.83 -1.71 12.32
C PRO A 155 9.57 -1.47 13.14
N TYR A 156 9.23 -0.21 13.40
CA TYR A 156 8.02 0.15 14.13
C TYR A 156 6.74 -0.20 13.34
N LEU A 157 6.76 0.00 12.02
CA LEU A 157 5.64 -0.39 11.16
C LEU A 157 5.47 -1.91 11.11
N GLU A 158 6.57 -2.64 11.04
CA GLU A 158 6.58 -4.10 11.04
C GLU A 158 6.02 -4.68 12.34
N ASP A 159 6.49 -4.19 13.48
CA ASP A 159 6.05 -4.63 14.81
C ASP A 159 4.56 -4.32 15.03
N MET A 160 4.13 -3.12 14.68
CA MET A 160 2.73 -2.71 14.77
C MET A 160 1.82 -3.56 13.88
N LEU A 161 2.22 -3.83 12.64
CA LEU A 161 1.45 -4.68 11.74
C LEU A 161 1.35 -6.10 12.27
N SER A 162 2.46 -6.67 12.72
CA SER A 162 2.51 -8.01 13.32
C SER A 162 1.59 -8.13 14.54
N THR A 163 1.55 -7.10 15.38
CA THR A 163 0.69 -7.04 16.56
C THR A 163 -0.78 -7.00 16.16
N GLN A 164 -1.14 -6.18 15.17
CA GLN A 164 -2.52 -6.07 14.70
C GLN A 164 -3.00 -7.35 14.00
N LEU A 165 -2.15 -8.00 13.21
CA LEU A 165 -2.49 -9.27 12.57
C LEU A 165 -2.73 -10.38 13.60
N LYS A 166 -1.92 -10.45 14.66
CA LYS A 166 -2.13 -11.42 15.78
C LYS A 166 -3.41 -11.16 16.57
N ALA A 167 -3.83 -9.91 16.68
CA ALA A 167 -5.06 -9.55 17.40
C ALA A 167 -6.35 -9.87 16.61
N HIS A 168 -6.23 -10.13 15.31
CA HIS A 168 -7.36 -10.43 14.42
C HIS A 168 -7.48 -11.92 14.03
N ASN A 169 -6.47 -12.73 14.38
CA ASN A 169 -6.51 -14.20 14.29
C ASN A 169 -6.95 -14.81 15.64
#